data_8050de050192908f460bef2f059a7231
#
_entry.id   8050de050192908f460bef2f059a7231
#
_cell.length_a   1.000
_cell.length_b   1.000
_cell.length_c   1.000
_cell.angle_alpha   90.00
_cell.angle_beta   90.00
_cell.angle_gamma   90.00
#
_symmetry.space_group_name_H-M   'P 1'
#
loop_
_entity.id
_entity.type
_entity.pdbx_description
1 polymer ?
#
loop_
_entity_poly.entity_id
_entity_poly.type
_entity_poly.pdbx_seq_one_letter_code
_entity_poly.pdbx_strand_id
1 'polypeptide(L)'
;MKKLGTIDLEILELAIKENGTFNENNLENSGLKRLGVGKILDTLASLKDRKFISLNKDGSFSITDIAKEILWSNNIPTWAKILRLLQIKSCRVEQICDILRISKEKILEELEKLRKNQFVLMSPQRIDEKIIKIYEILPEGIEKIDKTEKEGFGNLESSESKSGIEIISLINEIIKELNDSEMIQLEKDRILEKLFKMKNKLEI
;
A
#
# COMPACT_ATOMS: atom_id res chain seq x y z
N MET A 1 18.21 3.96 -0.85
CA MET A 1 17.50 5.00 -1.63
C MET A 1 16.99 6.07 -0.67
N LYS A 2 17.09 7.37 -0.99
CA LYS A 2 16.49 8.41 -0.13
C LYS A 2 14.98 8.30 -0.23
N LYS A 3 14.30 8.10 0.91
CA LYS A 3 12.84 7.97 1.02
C LYS A 3 12.15 9.23 0.49
N LEU A 4 11.11 9.06 -0.34
CA LEU A 4 10.27 10.17 -0.78
C LEU A 4 9.32 10.56 0.37
N GLY A 5 9.27 11.86 0.67
CA GLY A 5 8.31 12.39 1.65
C GLY A 5 6.93 12.61 1.02
N THR A 6 5.93 12.87 1.86
CA THR A 6 4.55 13.14 1.44
C THR A 6 4.47 14.28 0.41
N ILE A 7 5.17 15.39 0.69
CA ILE A 7 5.17 16.57 -0.19
C ILE A 7 5.89 16.28 -1.51
N ASP A 8 7.00 15.52 -1.47
CA ASP A 8 7.70 15.08 -2.68
C ASP A 8 6.76 14.38 -3.64
N LEU A 9 5.98 13.45 -3.12
CA LEU A 9 5.04 12.66 -3.91
C LEU A 9 3.87 13.51 -4.41
N GLU A 10 3.35 14.48 -3.63
CA GLU A 10 2.32 15.41 -4.11
C GLU A 10 2.83 16.27 -5.28
N ILE A 11 4.08 16.73 -5.25
CA ILE A 11 4.68 17.48 -6.38
C ILE A 11 4.86 16.55 -7.59
N LEU A 12 5.33 15.33 -7.39
CA LEU A 12 5.47 14.37 -8.49
C LEU A 12 4.10 13.96 -9.06
N GLU A 13 3.05 13.84 -8.24
CA GLU A 13 1.68 13.62 -8.70
C GLU A 13 1.19 14.78 -9.57
N LEU A 14 1.44 16.04 -9.15
CA LEU A 14 1.13 17.21 -9.95
C LEU A 14 1.84 17.15 -11.30
N ALA A 15 3.13 16.85 -11.31
CA ALA A 15 3.89 16.71 -12.54
C ALA A 15 3.30 15.66 -13.49
N ILE A 16 2.79 14.56 -12.95
CA ILE A 16 2.13 13.50 -13.73
C ILE A 16 0.83 14.00 -14.36
N LYS A 17 0.00 14.70 -13.58
CA LYS A 17 -1.27 15.28 -14.06
C LYS A 17 -1.04 16.27 -15.18
N GLU A 18 0.03 17.03 -15.10
CA GLU A 18 0.45 18.04 -16.09
C GLU A 18 1.36 17.43 -17.19
N ASN A 19 1.18 16.15 -17.51
CA ASN A 19 1.90 15.46 -18.59
C ASN A 19 3.44 15.43 -18.44
N GLY A 20 3.93 15.49 -17.21
CA GLY A 20 5.35 15.38 -16.88
C GLY A 20 6.08 16.72 -16.74
N THR A 21 5.42 17.85 -17.00
CA THR A 21 5.99 19.20 -16.87
C THR A 21 5.02 20.11 -16.15
N PHE A 22 5.51 20.90 -15.19
CA PHE A 22 4.69 21.84 -14.42
C PHE A 22 5.45 23.13 -14.12
N ASN A 23 4.73 24.18 -13.80
CA ASN A 23 5.24 25.50 -13.50
C ASN A 23 4.60 26.10 -12.23
N GLU A 24 4.94 27.35 -11.93
CA GLU A 24 4.40 28.07 -10.77
C GLU A 24 2.86 28.14 -10.79
N ASN A 25 2.25 28.41 -11.94
CA ASN A 25 0.79 28.46 -12.06
C ASN A 25 0.13 27.11 -11.71
N ASN A 26 0.73 26.00 -12.11
CA ASN A 26 0.23 24.67 -11.75
C ASN A 26 0.33 24.44 -10.24
N LEU A 27 1.42 24.88 -9.59
CA LEU A 27 1.59 24.79 -8.13
C LEU A 27 0.56 25.64 -7.38
N GLU A 28 0.35 26.90 -7.82
CA GLU A 28 -0.63 27.81 -7.21
C GLU A 28 -2.08 27.31 -7.33
N ASN A 29 -2.40 26.68 -8.46
CA ASN A 29 -3.74 26.12 -8.71
C ASN A 29 -3.94 24.72 -8.11
N SER A 30 -2.91 24.18 -7.45
CA SER A 30 -2.97 22.86 -6.81
C SER A 30 -3.26 22.93 -5.31
N GLY A 31 -3.53 21.80 -4.70
CA GLY A 31 -3.63 21.66 -3.23
C GLY A 31 -2.33 21.99 -2.48
N LEU A 32 -1.19 22.13 -3.19
CA LEU A 32 0.11 22.48 -2.61
C LEU A 32 0.17 23.93 -2.10
N LYS A 33 -0.71 24.81 -2.58
CA LYS A 33 -0.82 26.21 -2.10
C LYS A 33 -0.93 26.31 -0.56
N ARG A 34 -1.54 25.32 0.09
CA ARG A 34 -1.66 25.26 1.56
C ARG A 34 -0.32 25.20 2.31
N LEU A 35 0.76 24.79 1.64
CA LEU A 35 2.06 24.56 2.27
C LEU A 35 2.90 25.84 2.42
N GLY A 36 2.54 26.90 1.70
CA GLY A 36 3.33 28.14 1.60
C GLY A 36 4.53 28.02 0.67
N VAL A 37 4.92 29.15 0.09
CA VAL A 37 5.95 29.22 -0.98
C VAL A 37 7.30 28.68 -0.51
N GLY A 38 7.74 29.02 0.70
CA GLY A 38 9.04 28.58 1.22
C GLY A 38 9.16 27.06 1.23
N LYS A 39 8.16 26.38 1.77
CA LYS A 39 8.17 24.90 1.86
C LYS A 39 8.10 24.22 0.49
N ILE A 40 7.39 24.82 -0.45
CA ILE A 40 7.34 24.35 -1.84
C ILE A 40 8.72 24.47 -2.48
N LEU A 41 9.37 25.63 -2.37
CA LEU A 41 10.71 25.87 -2.92
C LEU A 41 11.76 24.94 -2.33
N ASP A 42 11.77 24.72 -1.01
CA ASP A 42 12.66 23.78 -0.34
C ASP A 42 12.48 22.36 -0.85
N THR A 43 11.23 21.96 -1.07
CA THR A 43 10.92 20.62 -1.59
C THR A 43 11.34 20.48 -3.05
N LEU A 44 11.11 21.50 -3.89
CA LEU A 44 11.55 21.52 -5.29
C LEU A 44 13.09 21.46 -5.37
N ALA A 45 13.80 22.22 -4.55
CA ALA A 45 15.26 22.17 -4.46
C ALA A 45 15.72 20.75 -4.08
N SER A 46 15.12 20.17 -3.04
CA SER A 46 15.42 18.79 -2.61
C SER A 46 15.14 17.75 -3.69
N LEU A 47 14.01 17.85 -4.41
CA LEU A 47 13.68 16.95 -5.52
C LEU A 47 14.67 17.09 -6.68
N LYS A 48 15.09 18.31 -7.00
CA LYS A 48 16.09 18.60 -8.03
C LYS A 48 17.45 18.02 -7.66
N ASP A 49 17.92 18.24 -6.42
CA ASP A 49 19.19 17.71 -5.93
C ASP A 49 19.23 16.17 -5.94
N ARG A 50 18.08 15.55 -5.68
CA ARG A 50 17.90 14.09 -5.76
C ARG A 50 17.67 13.60 -7.19
N LYS A 51 17.64 14.50 -8.18
CA LYS A 51 17.41 14.22 -9.61
C LYS A 51 16.05 13.63 -9.93
N PHE A 52 15.01 13.92 -9.15
CA PHE A 52 13.64 13.51 -9.44
C PHE A 52 12.93 14.48 -10.38
N ILE A 53 13.31 15.75 -10.34
CA ILE A 53 12.86 16.77 -11.29
C ILE A 53 14.07 17.50 -11.86
N SER A 54 13.88 18.09 -13.04
CA SER A 54 14.82 18.99 -13.70
C SER A 54 14.18 20.35 -13.93
N LEU A 55 14.96 21.41 -13.81
CA LEU A 55 14.52 22.77 -14.14
C LEU A 55 14.82 23.02 -15.62
N ASN A 56 13.80 23.43 -16.36
CA ASN A 56 13.88 23.78 -17.77
C ASN A 56 14.33 25.26 -17.96
N LYS A 57 14.73 25.62 -19.18
CA LYS A 57 15.17 26.98 -19.53
C LYS A 57 14.07 28.04 -19.39
N ASP A 58 12.81 27.63 -19.52
CA ASP A 58 11.62 28.46 -19.39
C ASP A 58 11.14 28.66 -17.96
N GLY A 59 11.87 28.10 -16.98
CA GLY A 59 11.49 28.14 -15.56
C GLY A 59 10.52 27.04 -15.13
N SER A 60 10.04 26.21 -16.04
CA SER A 60 9.21 25.05 -15.69
C SER A 60 10.05 23.90 -15.15
N PHE A 61 9.40 22.94 -14.49
CA PHE A 61 10.01 21.72 -13.98
C PHE A 61 9.50 20.51 -14.77
N SER A 62 10.41 19.58 -15.08
CA SER A 62 10.05 18.31 -15.69
C SER A 62 10.41 17.14 -14.76
N ILE A 63 9.54 16.13 -14.75
CA ILE A 63 9.82 14.86 -14.05
C ILE A 63 10.92 14.09 -14.80
N THR A 64 11.90 13.58 -14.09
CA THR A 64 13.00 12.81 -14.68
C THR A 64 12.65 11.32 -14.84
N ASP A 65 13.44 10.59 -15.63
CA ASP A 65 13.26 9.16 -15.81
C ASP A 65 13.53 8.39 -14.51
N ILE A 66 14.42 8.90 -13.63
CA ILE A 66 14.65 8.32 -12.30
C ILE A 66 13.35 8.37 -11.47
N ALA A 67 12.64 9.49 -11.49
CA ALA A 67 11.37 9.59 -10.78
C ALA A 67 10.29 8.70 -11.40
N LYS A 68 10.24 8.63 -12.72
CA LYS A 68 9.32 7.72 -13.43
C LYS A 68 9.61 6.26 -13.09
N GLU A 69 10.87 5.87 -13.01
CA GLU A 69 11.26 4.51 -12.64
C GLU A 69 10.80 4.15 -11.23
N ILE A 70 10.93 5.07 -10.27
CA ILE A 70 10.46 4.84 -8.90
C ILE A 70 8.93 4.73 -8.83
N LEU A 71 8.20 5.54 -9.59
CA LEU A 71 6.74 5.58 -9.54
C LEU A 71 6.09 4.47 -10.38
N TRP A 72 6.72 4.10 -11.52
CA TRP A 72 6.12 3.20 -12.52
C TRP A 72 6.97 1.99 -12.88
N SER A 73 8.16 1.81 -12.26
CA SER A 73 9.01 0.65 -12.54
C SER A 73 8.24 -0.67 -12.39
N ASN A 74 8.42 -1.56 -13.36
CA ASN A 74 7.86 -2.90 -13.29
C ASN A 74 8.50 -3.75 -12.18
N ASN A 75 9.67 -3.35 -11.68
CA ASN A 75 10.37 -4.04 -10.59
C ASN A 75 9.73 -3.81 -9.22
N ILE A 76 8.86 -2.79 -9.09
CA ILE A 76 8.10 -2.54 -7.87
C ILE A 76 6.71 -3.13 -8.05
N PRO A 77 6.30 -4.09 -7.21
CA PRO A 77 5.00 -4.72 -7.32
C PRO A 77 3.86 -3.72 -7.12
N THR A 78 2.73 -3.95 -7.77
CA THR A 78 1.58 -3.03 -7.78
C THR A 78 1.08 -2.72 -6.37
N TRP A 79 1.04 -3.73 -5.49
CA TRP A 79 0.62 -3.53 -4.10
C TRP A 79 1.49 -2.51 -3.35
N ALA A 80 2.80 -2.53 -3.58
CA ALA A 80 3.73 -1.60 -2.93
C ALA A 80 3.56 -0.16 -3.45
N LYS A 81 3.29 0.00 -4.74
CA LYS A 81 2.96 1.30 -5.35
C LYS A 81 1.67 1.87 -4.76
N ILE A 82 0.64 1.03 -4.59
CA ILE A 82 -0.62 1.42 -3.96
C ILE A 82 -0.40 1.86 -2.52
N LEU A 83 0.29 1.07 -1.70
CA LEU A 83 0.56 1.43 -0.30
C LEU A 83 1.36 2.73 -0.19
N ARG A 84 2.37 2.95 -1.05
CA ARG A 84 3.12 4.21 -1.09
C ARG A 84 2.23 5.41 -1.41
N LEU A 85 1.34 5.26 -2.38
CA LEU A 85 0.40 6.31 -2.74
C LEU A 85 -0.56 6.62 -1.59
N LEU A 86 -1.09 5.58 -0.94
CA LEU A 86 -2.01 5.72 0.18
C LEU A 86 -1.33 6.25 1.48
N GLN A 87 0.00 6.14 1.61
CA GLN A 87 0.74 6.83 2.68
C GLN A 87 0.66 8.35 2.57
N ILE A 88 0.40 8.87 1.36
CA ILE A 88 0.35 10.31 1.11
C ILE A 88 -1.03 10.86 1.40
N LYS A 89 -2.04 10.18 0.87
CA LYS A 89 -3.44 10.57 1.00
C LYS A 89 -4.35 9.39 0.71
N SER A 90 -5.56 9.46 1.26
CA SER A 90 -6.66 8.59 0.88
C SER A 90 -7.04 8.82 -0.58
N CYS A 91 -7.25 7.75 -1.33
CA CYS A 91 -7.55 7.80 -2.76
C CYS A 91 -8.77 6.97 -3.14
N ARG A 92 -9.46 7.43 -4.20
CA ARG A 92 -10.44 6.62 -4.94
C ARG A 92 -9.71 5.72 -5.93
N VAL A 93 -10.37 4.64 -6.37
CA VAL A 93 -9.81 3.71 -7.37
C VAL A 93 -9.38 4.44 -8.63
N GLU A 94 -10.21 5.36 -9.14
CA GLU A 94 -9.92 6.14 -10.34
C GLU A 94 -8.62 6.94 -10.19
N GLN A 95 -8.41 7.59 -9.04
CA GLN A 95 -7.19 8.34 -8.77
C GLN A 95 -5.95 7.43 -8.73
N ILE A 96 -6.09 6.23 -8.14
CA ILE A 96 -4.99 5.26 -8.11
C ILE A 96 -4.65 4.80 -9.53
N CYS A 97 -5.68 4.51 -10.36
CA CYS A 97 -5.49 4.11 -11.76
C CYS A 97 -4.78 5.19 -12.57
N ASP A 98 -5.21 6.44 -12.43
CA ASP A 98 -4.66 7.59 -13.17
C ASP A 98 -3.19 7.83 -12.82
N ILE A 99 -2.87 7.79 -11.52
CA ILE A 99 -1.51 8.04 -11.03
C ILE A 99 -0.57 6.88 -11.39
N LEU A 100 -0.99 5.64 -11.14
CA LEU A 100 -0.14 4.47 -11.39
C LEU A 100 -0.16 3.99 -12.84
N ARG A 101 -1.08 4.48 -13.67
CA ARG A 101 -1.29 4.07 -15.07
C ARG A 101 -1.52 2.56 -15.20
N ILE A 102 -2.29 2.00 -14.28
CA ILE A 102 -2.63 0.58 -14.21
C ILE A 102 -4.14 0.43 -14.40
N SER A 103 -4.57 -0.64 -15.06
CA SER A 103 -5.98 -0.90 -15.30
C SER A 103 -6.78 -1.05 -14.01
N LYS A 104 -8.05 -0.67 -14.06
CA LYS A 104 -8.96 -0.68 -12.90
C LYS A 104 -9.13 -2.09 -12.32
N GLU A 105 -9.20 -3.09 -13.17
CA GLU A 105 -9.35 -4.49 -12.78
C GLU A 105 -8.17 -4.94 -11.91
N LYS A 106 -6.94 -4.65 -12.36
CA LYS A 106 -5.72 -5.00 -11.64
C LYS A 106 -5.59 -4.23 -10.33
N ILE A 107 -5.96 -2.96 -10.31
CA ILE A 107 -5.97 -2.16 -9.07
C ILE A 107 -6.99 -2.70 -8.07
N LEU A 108 -8.20 -3.05 -8.51
CA LEU A 108 -9.23 -3.62 -7.63
C LEU A 108 -8.80 -4.97 -7.05
N GLU A 109 -8.20 -5.83 -7.85
CA GLU A 109 -7.66 -7.12 -7.39
C GLU A 109 -6.61 -6.93 -6.28
N GLU A 110 -5.66 -6.02 -6.50
CA GLU A 110 -4.62 -5.74 -5.50
C GLU A 110 -5.19 -5.06 -4.24
N LEU A 111 -6.13 -4.12 -4.38
CA LEU A 111 -6.81 -3.50 -3.23
C LEU A 111 -7.57 -4.51 -2.38
N GLU A 112 -8.22 -5.50 -3.00
CA GLU A 112 -8.89 -6.58 -2.26
C GLU A 112 -7.89 -7.45 -1.49
N LYS A 113 -6.73 -7.78 -2.09
CA LYS A 113 -5.64 -8.49 -1.40
C LYS A 113 -5.11 -7.67 -0.22
N LEU A 114 -4.88 -6.36 -0.42
CA LEU A 114 -4.42 -5.46 0.63
C LEU A 114 -5.43 -5.30 1.76
N ARG A 115 -6.73 -5.27 1.44
CA ARG A 115 -7.82 -5.19 2.41
C ARG A 115 -7.95 -6.48 3.23
N LYS A 116 -7.87 -7.64 2.60
CA LYS A 116 -7.86 -8.94 3.29
C LYS A 116 -6.68 -9.08 4.25
N ASN A 117 -5.52 -8.56 3.88
CA ASN A 117 -4.34 -8.53 4.74
C ASN A 117 -4.35 -7.39 5.78
N GLN A 118 -5.44 -6.63 5.90
CA GLN A 118 -5.58 -5.51 6.84
C GLN A 118 -4.53 -4.40 6.66
N PHE A 119 -4.02 -4.22 5.45
CA PHE A 119 -3.09 -3.13 5.12
C PHE A 119 -3.80 -1.87 4.67
N VAL A 120 -5.05 -2.02 4.20
CA VAL A 120 -5.85 -0.94 3.64
C VAL A 120 -7.29 -1.06 4.13
N LEU A 121 -7.86 0.07 4.55
CA LEU A 121 -9.27 0.23 4.86
C LEU A 121 -10.01 0.81 3.65
N MET A 122 -11.22 0.35 3.40
CA MET A 122 -12.14 0.95 2.43
C MET A 122 -13.30 1.59 3.18
N SER A 123 -13.43 2.91 3.05
CA SER A 123 -14.49 3.70 3.68
C SER A 123 -15.46 4.24 2.61
N PRO A 124 -16.77 4.00 2.73
CA PRO A 124 -17.74 4.68 1.89
C PRO A 124 -17.90 6.13 2.37
N GLN A 125 -17.71 7.09 1.47
CA GLN A 125 -17.96 8.51 1.75
C GLN A 125 -19.05 9.04 0.81
N ARG A 126 -19.91 9.90 1.33
CA ARG A 126 -20.93 10.57 0.53
C ARG A 126 -20.41 11.90 0.03
N ILE A 127 -20.22 12.02 -1.28
CA ILE A 127 -19.77 13.25 -1.94
C ILE A 127 -20.77 13.54 -3.06
N ASP A 128 -21.35 14.74 -3.08
CA ASP A 128 -22.34 15.17 -4.08
C ASP A 128 -23.44 14.13 -4.32
N GLU A 129 -24.07 13.67 -3.23
CA GLU A 129 -25.15 12.67 -3.21
C GLU A 129 -24.77 11.26 -3.71
N LYS A 130 -23.51 11.04 -4.09
CA LYS A 130 -22.99 9.72 -4.51
C LYS A 130 -22.17 9.09 -3.41
N ILE A 131 -22.31 7.77 -3.25
CA ILE A 131 -21.45 6.99 -2.36
C ILE A 131 -20.19 6.63 -3.14
N ILE A 132 -19.05 7.12 -2.65
CA ILE A 132 -17.74 6.90 -3.25
C ILE A 132 -16.90 6.07 -2.28
N LYS A 133 -16.22 5.05 -2.80
CA LYS A 133 -15.28 4.23 -2.02
C LYS A 133 -13.92 4.92 -1.97
N ILE A 134 -13.46 5.21 -0.77
CA ILE A 134 -12.13 5.78 -0.50
C ILE A 134 -11.30 4.75 0.21
N TYR A 135 -10.05 4.62 -0.21
CA TYR A 135 -9.08 3.68 0.36
C TYR A 135 -8.04 4.44 1.16
N GLU A 136 -7.73 3.94 2.34
CA GLU A 136 -6.80 4.52 3.31
C GLU A 136 -5.82 3.45 3.78
N ILE A 137 -4.56 3.82 3.99
CA ILE A 137 -3.57 2.89 4.53
C ILE A 137 -3.76 2.73 6.03
N LEU A 138 -3.63 1.50 6.51
CA LEU A 138 -3.61 1.18 7.94
C LEU A 138 -2.17 1.15 8.47
N PRO A 139 -1.96 1.22 9.80
CA PRO A 139 -0.62 1.16 10.41
C PRO A 139 0.17 -0.07 9.97
N GLU A 140 -0.46 -1.22 9.84
CA GLU A 140 0.12 -2.47 9.38
C GLU A 140 0.61 -2.38 7.93
N GLY A 141 -0.11 -1.62 7.10
CA GLY A 141 0.31 -1.32 5.72
C GLY A 141 1.55 -0.42 5.67
N ILE A 142 1.66 0.55 6.58
CA ILE A 142 2.85 1.40 6.72
C ILE A 142 4.06 0.57 7.14
N GLU A 143 3.91 -0.26 8.15
CA GLU A 143 4.96 -1.19 8.60
C GLU A 143 5.41 -2.12 7.47
N LYS A 144 4.45 -2.71 6.74
CA LYS A 144 4.73 -3.61 5.62
C LYS A 144 5.57 -2.93 4.55
N ILE A 145 5.20 -1.72 4.12
CA ILE A 145 5.97 -1.02 3.08
C ILE A 145 7.34 -0.57 3.57
N ASP A 146 7.45 -0.07 4.80
CA ASP A 146 8.72 0.37 5.39
C ASP A 146 9.70 -0.81 5.58
N LYS A 147 9.21 -1.98 5.96
CA LYS A 147 9.99 -3.22 6.07
C LYS A 147 10.47 -3.71 4.70
N THR A 148 9.55 -3.75 3.74
CA THR A 148 9.83 -4.25 2.39
C THR A 148 10.83 -3.36 1.64
N GLU A 149 10.85 -2.05 1.90
CA GLU A 149 11.87 -1.15 1.34
C GLU A 149 13.30 -1.47 1.80
N LYS A 150 13.45 -2.08 2.98
CA LYS A 150 14.75 -2.49 3.54
C LYS A 150 15.16 -3.89 3.08
N GLU A 151 14.21 -4.80 2.98
CA GLU A 151 14.43 -6.24 2.74
C GLU A 151 14.23 -6.65 1.28
N GLY A 152 13.67 -5.77 0.45
CA GLY A 152 13.31 -6.04 -0.94
C GLY A 152 11.84 -6.39 -1.13
N PHE A 153 11.34 -6.21 -2.36
CA PHE A 153 9.94 -6.45 -2.71
C PHE A 153 9.71 -7.92 -3.05
N GLY A 154 9.18 -8.68 -2.09
CA GLY A 154 8.65 -10.02 -2.33
C GLY A 154 7.18 -9.99 -2.80
N ASN A 155 6.65 -11.13 -3.14
CA ASN A 155 5.20 -11.28 -3.35
C ASN A 155 4.47 -11.01 -2.03
N LEU A 156 3.28 -10.39 -2.12
CA LEU A 156 2.29 -10.42 -1.04
C LEU A 156 1.82 -11.87 -0.93
N GLU A 157 2.47 -12.65 -0.08
CA GLU A 157 1.85 -13.87 0.40
C GLU A 157 0.66 -13.43 1.24
N SER A 158 -0.52 -13.97 0.97
CA SER A 158 -1.68 -13.71 1.79
C SER A 158 -1.32 -14.11 3.23
N SER A 159 -1.45 -13.17 4.17
CA SER A 159 -1.23 -13.46 5.59
C SER A 159 -2.18 -14.56 6.09
N GLU A 160 -3.31 -14.74 5.41
CA GLU A 160 -4.24 -15.86 5.65
C GLU A 160 -3.57 -17.22 5.45
N SER A 161 -2.70 -17.39 4.44
CA SER A 161 -2.04 -18.68 4.21
C SER A 161 -0.96 -18.99 5.26
N LYS A 162 -0.17 -17.98 5.69
CA LYS A 162 0.84 -18.20 6.75
C LYS A 162 0.20 -18.38 8.12
N SER A 163 -0.73 -17.51 8.50
CA SER A 163 -1.46 -17.61 9.76
C SER A 163 -2.30 -18.91 9.82
N GLY A 164 -2.96 -19.26 8.71
CA GLY A 164 -3.70 -20.52 8.62
C GLY A 164 -2.80 -21.75 8.75
N ILE A 165 -1.66 -21.77 8.05
CA ILE A 165 -0.69 -22.88 8.11
C ILE A 165 -0.05 -22.96 9.50
N GLU A 166 0.33 -21.86 10.12
CA GLU A 166 0.87 -21.82 11.48
C GLU A 166 -0.16 -22.30 12.51
N ILE A 167 -1.42 -21.86 12.40
CA ILE A 167 -2.50 -22.32 13.28
C ILE A 167 -2.79 -23.81 13.07
N ILE A 168 -2.82 -24.29 11.83
CA ILE A 168 -2.99 -25.72 11.53
C ILE A 168 -1.81 -26.54 12.09
N SER A 169 -0.58 -26.02 12.00
CA SER A 169 0.61 -26.66 12.59
C SER A 169 0.48 -26.77 14.11
N LEU A 170 0.10 -25.67 14.79
CA LEU A 170 -0.15 -25.66 16.23
C LEU A 170 -1.29 -26.61 16.65
N ILE A 171 -2.37 -26.66 15.89
CA ILE A 171 -3.48 -27.58 16.13
C ILE A 171 -2.98 -29.04 16.02
N ASN A 172 -2.17 -29.36 15.02
CA ASN A 172 -1.62 -30.70 14.84
C ASN A 172 -0.64 -31.09 16.00
N GLU A 173 0.14 -30.11 16.47
CA GLU A 173 1.04 -30.30 17.63
C GLU A 173 0.26 -30.57 18.91
N ILE A 174 -0.79 -29.79 19.19
CA ILE A 174 -1.69 -30.02 20.33
C ILE A 174 -2.40 -31.39 20.23
N ILE A 175 -2.86 -31.79 19.05
CA ILE A 175 -3.47 -33.10 18.80
C ILE A 175 -2.48 -34.21 19.14
N LYS A 176 -1.20 -34.06 18.78
CA LYS A 176 -0.14 -35.04 19.08
C LYS A 176 0.12 -35.11 20.57
N GLU A 177 0.30 -33.97 21.24
CA GLU A 177 0.51 -33.90 22.70
C GLU A 177 -0.66 -34.52 23.48
N LEU A 178 -1.91 -34.25 23.04
CA LEU A 178 -3.09 -34.87 23.63
C LEU A 178 -3.10 -36.39 23.44
N ASN A 179 -2.69 -36.89 22.28
CA ASN A 179 -2.61 -38.35 22.05
C ASN A 179 -1.59 -39.05 22.93
N ASP A 180 -0.51 -38.37 23.24
CA ASP A 180 0.56 -38.88 24.09
C ASP A 180 0.30 -38.66 25.61
N SER A 181 -0.77 -37.93 25.97
CA SER A 181 -1.12 -37.65 27.38
C SER A 181 -1.91 -38.77 28.05
N GLU A 182 -1.74 -38.91 29.35
CA GLU A 182 -2.49 -39.87 30.20
C GLU A 182 -3.88 -39.35 30.66
N MET A 183 -4.47 -38.40 29.92
CA MET A 183 -5.79 -37.83 30.23
C MET A 183 -6.92 -38.88 30.12
N ILE A 184 -8.01 -38.65 30.87
CA ILE A 184 -9.22 -39.46 30.80
C ILE A 184 -9.77 -39.43 29.36
N GLN A 185 -10.02 -40.62 28.78
CA GLN A 185 -10.39 -40.79 27.37
C GLN A 185 -11.57 -39.92 26.95
N LEU A 186 -12.57 -39.76 27.80
CA LEU A 186 -13.78 -38.96 27.50
C LEU A 186 -13.52 -37.47 27.33
N GLU A 187 -12.57 -36.90 28.10
CA GLU A 187 -12.18 -35.48 27.98
C GLU A 187 -11.30 -35.27 26.76
N LYS A 188 -10.42 -36.22 26.49
CA LYS A 188 -9.55 -36.25 25.33
C LYS A 188 -10.36 -36.22 24.01
N ASP A 189 -11.35 -37.08 23.86
CA ASP A 189 -12.21 -37.18 22.69
C ASP A 189 -12.98 -35.86 22.46
N ARG A 190 -13.44 -35.21 23.53
CA ARG A 190 -14.14 -33.95 23.46
C ARG A 190 -13.27 -32.77 22.99
N ILE A 191 -11.99 -32.77 23.40
CA ILE A 191 -11.03 -31.74 22.98
C ILE A 191 -10.61 -31.98 21.53
N LEU A 192 -10.33 -33.22 21.15
CA LEU A 192 -9.98 -33.61 19.79
C LEU A 192 -11.09 -33.23 18.79
N GLU A 193 -12.36 -33.48 19.13
CA GLU A 193 -13.49 -33.09 18.28
C GLU A 193 -13.54 -31.58 18.03
N LYS A 194 -13.26 -30.76 19.06
CA LYS A 194 -13.19 -29.28 18.90
C LYS A 194 -12.03 -28.85 18.04
N LEU A 195 -10.85 -29.45 18.21
CA LEU A 195 -9.67 -29.13 17.40
C LEU A 195 -9.87 -29.51 15.92
N PHE A 196 -10.47 -30.66 15.63
CA PHE A 196 -10.83 -31.06 14.28
C PHE A 196 -11.86 -30.12 13.65
N LYS A 197 -12.87 -29.64 14.40
CA LYS A 197 -13.83 -28.64 13.93
C LYS A 197 -13.16 -27.29 13.62
N MET A 198 -12.16 -26.89 14.41
CA MET A 198 -11.38 -25.67 14.15
C MET A 198 -10.50 -25.84 12.90
N LYS A 199 -9.80 -26.95 12.78
CA LYS A 199 -8.95 -27.27 11.62
C LYS A 199 -9.76 -27.25 10.32
N ASN A 200 -10.90 -27.92 10.26
CA ASN A 200 -11.76 -27.96 9.09
C ASN A 200 -12.34 -26.58 8.68
N LYS A 201 -12.45 -25.63 9.64
CA LYS A 201 -12.86 -24.25 9.32
C LYS A 201 -11.72 -23.40 8.78
N LEU A 202 -10.47 -23.81 8.96
CA LEU A 202 -9.29 -23.08 8.47
C LEU A 202 -8.79 -23.61 7.12
N GLU A 203 -9.21 -24.82 6.74
CA GLU A 203 -8.85 -25.45 5.45
C GLU A 203 -9.84 -25.11 4.30
N ILE A 204 -10.85 -24.24 4.55
CA ILE A 204 -11.78 -23.71 3.56
C ILE A 204 -11.27 -22.36 3.07
#